data_79883185a7cee2ec918a1bdd28be9e43
#
_entry.id   79883185a7cee2ec918a1bdd28be9e43
#
_cell.length_a   1.000
_cell.length_b   1.000
_cell.length_c   1.000
_cell.angle_alpha   90.00
_cell.angle_beta   90.00
_cell.angle_gamma   90.00
#
_symmetry.space_group_name_H-M   'P 1'
#
loop_
_entity.id
_entity.type
_entity.pdbx_description
1 polymer ?
#
loop_
_entity_poly.entity_id
_entity_poly.type
_entity_poly.pdbx_seq_one_letter_code
_entity_poly.pdbx_strand_id
1 'polypeptide(L)'
;MLQPELKLRRDKIRSLMALQGIDAALITCNANLIYTYGCVVSGYLYLPLHSPALLFFKRPNNITGEHSFSIRKPEQIVDLLKEKGLPMPAKLMLEGDELPYSEYCRLASLFPETEVVNGTPLIRQARSVKTAIEIEMFRRSGIAHAKAYEQIPSVYRPGMTDIEFSIEIERLMRLQGNLGIFRVFGRSMEIFMGSVLTGDNAGYPSPYDFALGGQGLDPALPGGANKTPLKEGQSVMIDLGGNFNGYMGDMSRVFSIGKLPEEAYAAHQVC
;
A
#
# COMPACT_ATOMS: atom_id res chain seq x y z
N MET A 1 -2.20 -11.32 -13.31
CA MET A 1 -1.24 -12.12 -12.51
C MET A 1 -1.42 -13.58 -12.87
N LEU A 2 -0.35 -14.38 -12.95
CA LEU A 2 -0.44 -15.79 -13.33
C LEU A 2 -1.06 -16.62 -12.21
N GLN A 3 -1.99 -17.53 -12.54
CA GLN A 3 -2.68 -18.38 -11.55
C GLN A 3 -1.73 -19.21 -10.66
N PRO A 4 -0.61 -19.75 -11.18
CA PRO A 4 0.36 -20.45 -10.33
C PRO A 4 0.96 -19.58 -9.22
N GLU A 5 1.23 -18.31 -9.50
CA GLU A 5 1.74 -17.36 -8.50
C GLU A 5 0.72 -17.09 -7.40
N LEU A 6 -0.54 -16.87 -7.76
CA LEU A 6 -1.60 -16.66 -6.78
C LEU A 6 -1.83 -17.90 -5.90
N LYS A 7 -1.70 -19.09 -6.49
CA LYS A 7 -1.74 -20.34 -5.74
C LYS A 7 -0.61 -20.42 -4.74
N LEU A 8 0.63 -20.16 -5.16
CA LEU A 8 1.81 -20.16 -4.28
C LEU A 8 1.61 -19.23 -3.07
N ARG A 9 1.08 -18.02 -3.29
CA ARG A 9 0.82 -17.05 -2.23
C ARG A 9 -0.26 -17.51 -1.26
N ARG A 10 -1.35 -18.08 -1.76
CA ARG A 10 -2.39 -18.68 -0.92
C ARG A 10 -1.87 -19.86 -0.12
N ASP A 11 -1.04 -20.72 -0.72
CA ASP A 11 -0.45 -21.88 -0.03
C ASP A 11 0.52 -21.44 1.08
N LYS A 12 1.23 -20.33 0.89
CA LYS A 12 2.05 -19.68 1.93
C LYS A 12 1.21 -19.27 3.15
N ILE A 13 0.06 -18.63 2.90
CA ILE A 13 -0.88 -18.25 3.98
C ILE A 13 -1.41 -19.54 4.66
N ARG A 14 -1.83 -20.54 3.89
CA ARG A 14 -2.32 -21.82 4.43
C ARG A 14 -1.30 -22.52 5.32
N SER A 15 -0.03 -22.51 4.93
CA SER A 15 1.03 -23.09 5.75
C SER A 15 1.14 -22.42 7.12
N LEU A 16 1.01 -21.11 7.18
CA LEU A 16 1.00 -20.35 8.43
C LEU A 16 -0.29 -20.58 9.24
N MET A 17 -1.44 -20.67 8.56
CA MET A 17 -2.72 -21.02 9.18
C MET A 17 -2.66 -22.39 9.87
N ALA A 18 -2.11 -23.39 9.17
CA ALA A 18 -1.96 -24.74 9.71
C ALA A 18 -1.14 -24.78 11.00
N LEU A 19 -0.06 -23.99 11.08
CA LEU A 19 0.79 -23.88 12.28
C LEU A 19 0.04 -23.27 13.49
N GLN A 20 -1.04 -22.50 13.25
CA GLN A 20 -1.82 -21.85 14.28
C GLN A 20 -3.20 -22.49 14.51
N GLY A 21 -3.47 -23.63 13.85
CA GLY A 21 -4.74 -24.34 13.94
C GLY A 21 -5.91 -23.52 13.39
N ILE A 22 -5.70 -22.70 12.36
CA ILE A 22 -6.72 -21.87 11.71
C ILE A 22 -7.29 -22.63 10.50
N ASP A 23 -8.61 -22.80 10.46
CA ASP A 23 -9.28 -23.58 9.41
C ASP A 23 -9.58 -22.76 8.17
N ALA A 24 -9.84 -21.46 8.32
CA ALA A 24 -10.16 -20.58 7.21
C ALA A 24 -9.73 -19.13 7.47
N ALA A 25 -9.61 -18.37 6.38
CA ALA A 25 -9.45 -16.92 6.40
C ALA A 25 -10.53 -16.24 5.58
N LEU A 26 -11.00 -15.09 6.03
CA LEU A 26 -11.85 -14.19 5.24
C LEU A 26 -11.09 -12.90 4.99
N ILE A 27 -10.66 -12.70 3.75
CA ILE A 27 -9.78 -11.61 3.31
C ILE A 27 -10.59 -10.58 2.54
N THR A 28 -10.45 -9.31 2.88
CA THR A 28 -11.18 -8.19 2.27
C THR A 28 -10.33 -6.94 2.03
N CYS A 29 -9.21 -6.79 2.75
CA CYS A 29 -8.28 -5.67 2.55
C CYS A 29 -7.73 -5.67 1.12
N ASN A 30 -7.78 -4.52 0.44
CA ASN A 30 -7.36 -4.37 -0.95
C ASN A 30 -5.95 -4.90 -1.24
N ALA A 31 -4.99 -4.62 -0.35
CA ALA A 31 -3.61 -5.09 -0.52
C ALA A 31 -3.52 -6.62 -0.47
N ASN A 32 -4.32 -7.25 0.39
CA ASN A 32 -4.34 -8.69 0.57
C ASN A 32 -5.19 -9.40 -0.50
N LEU A 33 -6.22 -8.73 -1.06
CA LEU A 33 -6.91 -9.20 -2.26
C LEU A 33 -6.00 -9.18 -3.49
N ILE A 34 -5.19 -8.12 -3.68
CA ILE A 34 -4.16 -8.10 -4.74
C ILE A 34 -3.18 -9.27 -4.56
N TYR A 35 -2.75 -9.53 -3.33
CA TYR A 35 -1.79 -10.60 -3.03
C TYR A 35 -2.38 -11.99 -3.30
N THR A 36 -3.62 -12.23 -2.92
CA THR A 36 -4.24 -13.57 -2.92
C THR A 36 -5.10 -13.88 -4.14
N TYR A 37 -5.69 -12.85 -4.75
CA TYR A 37 -6.62 -12.97 -5.89
C TYR A 37 -6.11 -12.29 -7.17
N GLY A 38 -5.26 -11.26 -7.04
CA GLY A 38 -4.63 -10.56 -8.16
C GLY A 38 -5.28 -9.26 -8.57
N CYS A 39 -6.43 -8.90 -8.02
CA CYS A 39 -7.06 -7.59 -8.21
C CYS A 39 -7.90 -7.19 -6.99
N VAL A 40 -8.27 -5.91 -6.97
CA VAL A 40 -9.18 -5.36 -5.96
C VAL A 40 -10.61 -5.59 -6.39
N VAL A 41 -11.41 -6.11 -5.47
CA VAL A 41 -12.85 -6.26 -5.62
C VAL A 41 -13.57 -5.74 -4.37
N SER A 42 -14.80 -5.27 -4.53
CA SER A 42 -15.66 -5.04 -3.38
C SER A 42 -16.26 -6.39 -2.96
N GLY A 43 -15.62 -7.06 -2.01
CA GLY A 43 -16.00 -8.43 -1.64
C GLY A 43 -15.04 -9.08 -0.66
N TYR A 44 -15.10 -10.39 -0.60
CA TYR A 44 -14.41 -11.23 0.37
C TYR A 44 -13.80 -12.44 -0.32
N LEU A 45 -12.55 -12.73 -0.07
CA LEU A 45 -11.95 -14.01 -0.44
C LEU A 45 -11.97 -14.93 0.78
N TYR A 46 -12.77 -15.98 0.72
CA TYR A 46 -12.75 -17.05 1.69
C TYR A 46 -11.67 -18.05 1.31
N LEU A 47 -10.68 -18.22 2.15
CA LEU A 47 -9.54 -19.11 1.94
C LEU A 47 -9.58 -20.24 2.98
N PRO A 48 -10.22 -21.38 2.67
CA PRO A 48 -10.17 -22.56 3.54
C PRO A 48 -8.80 -23.23 3.49
N LEU A 49 -8.44 -23.95 4.56
CA LEU A 49 -7.14 -24.59 4.69
C LEU A 49 -6.94 -25.68 3.61
N HIS A 50 -7.97 -26.49 3.34
CA HIS A 50 -7.87 -27.70 2.51
C HIS A 50 -8.69 -27.67 1.20
N SER A 51 -9.47 -26.63 0.95
CA SER A 51 -10.34 -26.53 -0.22
C SER A 51 -9.97 -25.33 -1.11
N PRO A 52 -10.48 -25.26 -2.35
CA PRO A 52 -10.30 -24.10 -3.20
C PRO A 52 -10.76 -22.79 -2.52
N ALA A 53 -10.05 -21.70 -2.81
CA ALA A 53 -10.47 -20.38 -2.36
C ALA A 53 -11.74 -19.94 -3.08
N LEU A 54 -12.68 -19.32 -2.37
CA LEU A 54 -13.94 -18.82 -2.92
C LEU A 54 -13.97 -17.30 -2.87
N LEU A 55 -14.31 -16.67 -3.98
CA LEU A 55 -14.52 -15.23 -4.04
C LEU A 55 -16.00 -14.90 -3.90
N PHE A 56 -16.36 -14.12 -2.91
CA PHE A 56 -17.68 -13.52 -2.75
C PHE A 56 -17.60 -12.03 -3.06
N PHE A 57 -18.23 -11.57 -4.14
CA PHE A 57 -18.05 -10.20 -4.61
C PHE A 57 -19.37 -9.46 -4.82
N LYS A 58 -19.33 -8.16 -4.61
CA LYS A 58 -20.43 -7.23 -4.87
C LYS A 58 -20.19 -6.45 -6.17
N ARG A 59 -18.94 -6.08 -6.42
CA ARG A 59 -18.48 -5.30 -7.59
C ARG A 59 -17.01 -5.58 -7.91
N PRO A 60 -16.59 -5.53 -9.19
CA PRO A 60 -17.45 -5.39 -10.37
C PRO A 60 -18.32 -6.64 -10.59
N ASN A 61 -19.39 -6.51 -11.38
CA ASN A 61 -20.37 -7.58 -11.60
C ASN A 61 -20.03 -8.51 -12.78
N ASN A 62 -18.93 -8.28 -13.46
CA ASN A 62 -18.45 -9.06 -14.61
C ASN A 62 -17.41 -10.13 -14.25
N ILE A 63 -17.24 -10.46 -12.99
CA ILE A 63 -16.35 -11.53 -12.54
C ILE A 63 -17.03 -12.87 -12.86
N THR A 64 -16.30 -13.74 -13.57
CA THR A 64 -16.72 -15.08 -13.90
C THR A 64 -15.72 -16.10 -13.36
N GLY A 65 -16.19 -17.29 -13.00
CA GLY A 65 -15.34 -18.39 -12.52
C GLY A 65 -16.09 -19.33 -11.60
N GLU A 66 -15.73 -20.59 -11.62
CA GLU A 66 -16.37 -21.66 -10.85
C GLU A 66 -16.40 -21.38 -9.34
N HIS A 67 -15.41 -20.67 -8.83
CA HIS A 67 -15.27 -20.35 -7.42
C HIS A 67 -15.56 -18.86 -7.10
N SER A 68 -16.34 -18.19 -7.95
CA SER A 68 -16.68 -16.77 -7.80
C SER A 68 -18.21 -16.60 -7.74
N PHE A 69 -18.69 -15.97 -6.66
CA PHE A 69 -20.11 -15.84 -6.35
C PHE A 69 -20.48 -14.38 -6.11
N SER A 70 -21.48 -13.90 -6.87
CA SER A 70 -22.03 -12.57 -6.64
C SER A 70 -22.93 -12.58 -5.40
N ILE A 71 -22.69 -11.64 -4.50
CA ILE A 71 -23.46 -11.45 -3.27
C ILE A 71 -23.92 -10.01 -3.12
N ARG A 72 -25.03 -9.79 -2.42
CA ARG A 72 -25.51 -8.44 -2.04
C ARG A 72 -25.06 -8.04 -0.63
N LYS A 73 -24.95 -9.01 0.28
CA LYS A 73 -24.61 -8.82 1.69
C LYS A 73 -23.74 -9.99 2.20
N PRO A 74 -22.89 -9.78 3.19
CA PRO A 74 -21.97 -10.81 3.66
C PRO A 74 -22.67 -12.02 4.31
N GLU A 75 -23.91 -11.88 4.79
CA GLU A 75 -24.70 -12.98 5.34
C GLU A 75 -24.88 -14.14 4.35
N GLN A 76 -24.89 -13.84 3.05
CA GLN A 76 -24.99 -14.86 2.00
C GLN A 76 -23.75 -15.77 1.91
N ILE A 77 -22.62 -15.38 2.52
CA ILE A 77 -21.41 -16.21 2.52
C ILE A 77 -21.68 -17.55 3.20
N VAL A 78 -22.28 -17.51 4.37
CA VAL A 78 -22.59 -18.74 5.15
C VAL A 78 -23.56 -19.64 4.42
N ASP A 79 -24.59 -19.06 3.80
CA ASP A 79 -25.58 -19.81 3.01
C ASP A 79 -24.90 -20.54 1.83
N LEU A 80 -24.03 -19.82 1.10
CA LEU A 80 -23.28 -20.38 -0.02
C LEU A 80 -22.25 -21.43 0.40
N LEU A 81 -21.59 -21.26 1.55
CA LEU A 81 -20.68 -22.27 2.09
C LEU A 81 -21.44 -23.58 2.40
N LYS A 82 -22.63 -23.49 3.02
CA LYS A 82 -23.51 -24.65 3.29
C LYS A 82 -24.00 -25.31 2.02
N GLU A 83 -24.44 -24.49 1.05
CA GLU A 83 -24.91 -24.99 -0.27
C GLU A 83 -23.81 -25.77 -1.00
N LYS A 84 -22.56 -25.34 -0.88
CA LYS A 84 -21.38 -26.01 -1.46
C LYS A 84 -20.88 -27.21 -0.62
N GLY A 85 -21.51 -27.52 0.48
CA GLY A 85 -21.10 -28.61 1.37
C GLY A 85 -19.78 -28.38 2.07
N LEU A 86 -19.34 -27.12 2.21
CA LEU A 86 -18.11 -26.79 2.93
C LEU A 86 -18.37 -26.76 4.43
N PRO A 87 -17.50 -27.38 5.24
CA PRO A 87 -17.64 -27.34 6.69
C PRO A 87 -17.47 -25.91 7.20
N MET A 88 -18.22 -25.54 8.24
CA MET A 88 -17.99 -24.32 8.97
C MET A 88 -16.64 -24.44 9.71
N PRO A 89 -15.81 -23.39 9.69
CA PRO A 89 -14.53 -23.43 10.36
C PRO A 89 -14.74 -23.44 11.88
N ALA A 90 -13.96 -24.22 12.61
CA ALA A 90 -13.89 -24.10 14.07
C ALA A 90 -13.11 -22.85 14.46
N LYS A 91 -12.10 -22.47 13.64
CA LYS A 91 -11.31 -21.26 13.83
C LYS A 91 -11.15 -20.47 12.53
N LEU A 92 -11.60 -19.23 12.53
CA LEU A 92 -11.60 -18.31 11.39
C LEU A 92 -10.74 -17.09 11.68
N MET A 93 -9.84 -16.73 10.78
CA MET A 93 -9.15 -15.45 10.87
C MET A 93 -9.81 -14.36 10.03
N LEU A 94 -9.95 -13.18 10.63
CA LEU A 94 -10.34 -11.92 9.98
C LEU A 94 -9.17 -10.93 10.03
N GLU A 95 -9.18 -9.92 9.17
CA GLU A 95 -8.18 -8.86 9.15
C GLU A 95 -8.47 -7.78 10.21
N GLY A 96 -8.28 -8.15 11.50
CA GLY A 96 -8.75 -7.36 12.64
C GLY A 96 -8.11 -5.97 12.78
N ASP A 97 -6.88 -5.77 12.26
CA ASP A 97 -6.21 -4.45 12.28
C ASP A 97 -6.64 -3.54 11.12
N GLU A 98 -7.33 -4.10 10.11
CA GLU A 98 -7.70 -3.39 8.88
C GLU A 98 -9.21 -3.13 8.79
N LEU A 99 -10.01 -3.97 9.43
CA LEU A 99 -11.47 -3.86 9.41
C LEU A 99 -11.97 -2.81 10.40
N PRO A 100 -12.92 -1.95 10.02
CA PRO A 100 -13.69 -1.18 10.98
C PRO A 100 -14.33 -2.12 12.01
N TYR A 101 -14.35 -1.70 13.28
CA TYR A 101 -14.87 -2.52 14.37
C TYR A 101 -16.30 -3.07 14.11
N SER A 102 -17.18 -2.25 13.57
CA SER A 102 -18.55 -2.66 13.24
C SER A 102 -18.59 -3.74 12.13
N GLU A 103 -17.69 -3.67 11.15
CA GLU A 103 -17.59 -4.67 10.11
C GLU A 103 -16.97 -5.97 10.66
N TYR A 104 -15.94 -5.87 11.48
CA TYR A 104 -15.37 -7.03 12.18
C TYR A 104 -16.43 -7.78 12.98
N CYS A 105 -17.18 -7.08 13.85
CA CYS A 105 -18.26 -7.68 14.64
C CYS A 105 -19.35 -8.30 13.78
N ARG A 106 -19.75 -7.63 12.69
CA ARG A 106 -20.73 -8.16 11.74
C ARG A 106 -20.25 -9.45 11.09
N LEU A 107 -19.00 -9.49 10.61
CA LEU A 107 -18.44 -10.70 9.98
C LEU A 107 -18.27 -11.83 11.00
N ALA A 108 -17.82 -11.53 12.20
CA ALA A 108 -17.69 -12.50 13.27
C ALA A 108 -19.06 -13.12 13.66
N SER A 109 -20.11 -12.32 13.71
CA SER A 109 -21.46 -12.80 14.04
C SER A 109 -22.08 -13.74 13.01
N LEU A 110 -21.52 -13.81 11.78
CA LEU A 110 -21.96 -14.79 10.78
C LEU A 110 -21.56 -16.22 11.14
N PHE A 111 -20.58 -16.38 12.02
CA PHE A 111 -19.98 -17.66 12.43
C PHE A 111 -20.10 -17.84 13.96
N PRO A 112 -21.31 -18.01 14.50
CA PRO A 112 -21.54 -17.91 15.95
C PRO A 112 -20.86 -19.01 16.77
N GLU A 113 -20.53 -20.16 16.18
CA GLU A 113 -19.87 -21.29 16.85
C GLU A 113 -18.35 -21.34 16.53
N THR A 114 -17.81 -20.32 15.87
CA THR A 114 -16.44 -20.27 15.39
C THR A 114 -15.59 -19.36 16.30
N GLU A 115 -14.41 -19.82 16.66
CA GLU A 115 -13.39 -18.93 17.27
C GLU A 115 -12.88 -17.97 16.19
N VAL A 116 -13.13 -16.67 16.36
CA VAL A 116 -12.67 -15.63 15.43
C VAL A 116 -11.41 -14.97 15.98
N VAL A 117 -10.34 -14.98 15.18
CA VAL A 117 -9.03 -14.44 15.54
C VAL A 117 -8.55 -13.35 14.58
N ASN A 118 -7.63 -12.50 15.04
CA ASN A 118 -6.98 -11.52 14.18
C ASN A 118 -5.90 -12.20 13.32
N GLY A 119 -6.12 -12.24 12.02
CA GLY A 119 -5.20 -12.82 11.02
C GLY A 119 -4.26 -11.80 10.36
N THR A 120 -4.37 -10.52 10.67
CA THR A 120 -3.54 -9.47 10.02
C THR A 120 -2.04 -9.72 10.16
N PRO A 121 -1.50 -10.07 11.36
CA PRO A 121 -0.08 -10.36 11.51
C PRO A 121 0.38 -11.56 10.67
N LEU A 122 -0.45 -12.60 10.57
CA LEU A 122 -0.15 -13.80 9.79
C LEU A 122 -0.04 -13.46 8.29
N ILE A 123 -0.99 -12.67 7.75
CA ILE A 123 -0.95 -12.27 6.34
C ILE A 123 0.26 -11.36 6.07
N ARG A 124 0.57 -10.45 6.99
CA ARG A 124 1.79 -9.62 6.91
C ARG A 124 3.06 -10.47 6.89
N GLN A 125 3.13 -11.50 7.72
CA GLN A 125 4.23 -12.47 7.73
C GLN A 125 4.34 -13.22 6.38
N ALA A 126 3.23 -13.67 5.82
CA ALA A 126 3.23 -14.32 4.50
C ALA A 126 3.76 -13.39 3.39
N ARG A 127 3.44 -12.09 3.46
CA ARG A 127 3.87 -11.07 2.50
C ARG A 127 5.29 -10.53 2.73
N SER A 128 5.89 -10.76 3.90
CA SER A 128 7.21 -10.21 4.26
C SER A 128 8.32 -10.75 3.35
N VAL A 129 8.30 -12.04 3.02
CA VAL A 129 9.25 -12.65 2.09
C VAL A 129 8.63 -12.70 0.68
N LYS A 130 9.24 -11.99 -0.26
CA LYS A 130 8.71 -11.81 -1.61
C LYS A 130 9.07 -12.99 -2.51
N THR A 131 8.17 -13.30 -3.44
CA THR A 131 8.42 -14.27 -4.51
C THR A 131 9.29 -13.64 -5.61
N ALA A 132 9.81 -14.46 -6.53
CA ALA A 132 10.59 -13.95 -7.68
C ALA A 132 9.77 -12.98 -8.55
N ILE A 133 8.46 -13.25 -8.72
CA ILE A 133 7.56 -12.37 -9.49
C ILE A 133 7.36 -11.04 -8.75
N GLU A 134 7.20 -11.07 -7.43
CA GLU A 134 7.08 -9.84 -6.63
C GLU A 134 8.35 -8.99 -6.70
N ILE A 135 9.53 -9.62 -6.63
CA ILE A 135 10.82 -8.93 -6.77
C ILE A 135 10.92 -8.27 -8.15
N GLU A 136 10.49 -8.94 -9.21
CA GLU A 136 10.48 -8.35 -10.55
C GLU A 136 9.52 -7.15 -10.65
N MET A 137 8.37 -7.21 -9.98
CA MET A 137 7.43 -6.07 -9.93
C MET A 137 8.05 -4.87 -9.18
N PHE A 138 8.78 -5.11 -8.09
CA PHE A 138 9.54 -4.06 -7.40
C PHE A 138 10.63 -3.46 -8.30
N ARG A 139 11.38 -4.28 -9.05
CA ARG A 139 12.40 -3.79 -9.99
C ARG A 139 11.80 -2.89 -11.06
N ARG A 140 10.69 -3.29 -11.66
CA ARG A 140 9.98 -2.46 -12.67
C ARG A 140 9.49 -1.15 -12.07
N SER A 141 8.94 -1.19 -10.88
CA SER A 141 8.53 0.00 -10.15
C SER A 141 9.73 0.93 -9.89
N GLY A 142 10.85 0.38 -9.40
CA GLY A 142 12.07 1.14 -9.16
C GLY A 142 12.68 1.77 -10.42
N ILE A 143 12.67 1.06 -11.55
CA ILE A 143 13.15 1.61 -12.84
C ILE A 143 12.27 2.78 -13.30
N ALA A 144 10.95 2.66 -13.22
CA ALA A 144 10.05 3.74 -13.58
C ALA A 144 10.20 4.96 -12.65
N HIS A 145 10.40 4.70 -11.35
CA HIS A 145 10.68 5.73 -10.35
C HIS A 145 11.99 6.48 -10.65
N ALA A 146 13.08 5.75 -10.90
CA ALA A 146 14.36 6.35 -11.24
C ALA A 146 14.28 7.21 -12.50
N LYS A 147 13.58 6.76 -13.54
CA LYS A 147 13.36 7.56 -14.77
C LYS A 147 12.63 8.88 -14.51
N ALA A 148 11.69 8.90 -13.57
CA ALA A 148 11.04 10.14 -13.17
C ALA A 148 12.04 11.08 -12.46
N TYR A 149 12.86 10.54 -11.56
CA TYR A 149 13.87 11.31 -10.82
C TYR A 149 14.96 11.89 -11.73
N GLU A 150 15.39 11.17 -12.75
CA GLU A 150 16.35 11.67 -13.76
C GLU A 150 15.85 12.93 -14.48
N GLN A 151 14.53 13.11 -14.57
CA GLN A 151 13.92 14.26 -15.24
C GLN A 151 13.67 15.45 -14.32
N ILE A 152 13.80 15.30 -13.01
CA ILE A 152 13.50 16.36 -12.03
C ILE A 152 14.26 17.67 -12.31
N PRO A 153 15.58 17.65 -12.62
CA PRO A 153 16.27 18.90 -12.92
C PRO A 153 15.69 19.67 -14.11
N SER A 154 15.07 18.99 -15.07
CA SER A 154 14.53 19.61 -16.28
C SER A 154 13.25 20.40 -16.05
N VAL A 155 12.56 20.18 -14.94
CA VAL A 155 11.30 20.87 -14.61
C VAL A 155 11.50 22.01 -13.60
N TYR A 156 12.70 22.15 -13.06
CA TYR A 156 13.03 23.30 -12.23
C TYR A 156 13.06 24.60 -13.06
N ARG A 157 12.50 25.65 -12.52
CA ARG A 157 12.57 27.02 -13.04
C ARG A 157 12.92 28.00 -11.92
N PRO A 158 13.84 28.95 -12.13
CA PRO A 158 14.13 29.98 -11.15
C PRO A 158 12.88 30.72 -10.69
N GLY A 159 12.76 30.93 -9.38
CA GLY A 159 11.61 31.60 -8.78
C GLY A 159 10.43 30.71 -8.40
N MET A 160 10.49 29.39 -8.69
CA MET A 160 9.49 28.44 -8.19
C MET A 160 9.52 28.34 -6.68
N THR A 161 8.37 28.01 -6.11
CA THR A 161 8.21 27.55 -4.75
C THR A 161 8.34 26.02 -4.67
N ASP A 162 8.56 25.50 -3.48
CA ASP A 162 8.60 24.04 -3.22
C ASP A 162 7.31 23.32 -3.65
N ILE A 163 6.13 23.96 -3.49
CA ILE A 163 4.85 23.37 -3.94
C ILE A 163 4.73 23.36 -5.47
N GLU A 164 5.14 24.42 -6.16
CA GLU A 164 5.13 24.43 -7.63
C GLU A 164 6.06 23.37 -8.19
N PHE A 165 7.24 23.20 -7.58
CA PHE A 165 8.18 22.17 -7.96
C PHE A 165 7.65 20.77 -7.66
N SER A 166 7.02 20.56 -6.49
CA SER A 166 6.34 19.31 -6.14
C SER A 166 5.30 18.90 -7.19
N ILE A 167 4.46 19.84 -7.63
CA ILE A 167 3.44 19.59 -8.66
C ILE A 167 4.07 19.12 -9.98
N GLU A 168 5.17 19.74 -10.41
CA GLU A 168 5.85 19.31 -11.64
C GLU A 168 6.50 17.93 -11.47
N ILE A 169 7.06 17.62 -10.31
CA ILE A 169 7.62 16.29 -10.01
C ILE A 169 6.51 15.24 -9.99
N GLU A 170 5.39 15.51 -9.33
CA GLU A 170 4.23 14.62 -9.34
C GLU A 170 3.71 14.38 -10.76
N ARG A 171 3.71 15.43 -11.61
CA ARG A 171 3.38 15.29 -13.03
C ARG A 171 4.34 14.32 -13.75
N LEU A 172 5.64 14.44 -13.53
CA LEU A 172 6.63 13.50 -14.07
C LEU A 172 6.37 12.07 -13.60
N MET A 173 6.14 11.89 -12.31
CA MET A 173 5.81 10.59 -11.73
C MET A 173 4.57 9.97 -12.39
N ARG A 174 3.51 10.74 -12.57
CA ARG A 174 2.26 10.30 -13.24
C ARG A 174 2.49 9.96 -14.71
N LEU A 175 3.30 10.72 -15.44
CA LEU A 175 3.64 10.44 -16.84
C LEU A 175 4.47 9.16 -17.00
N GLN A 176 5.28 8.77 -15.99
CA GLN A 176 5.97 7.49 -15.95
C GLN A 176 5.07 6.33 -15.48
N GLY A 177 3.79 6.57 -15.24
CA GLY A 177 2.81 5.56 -14.89
C GLY A 177 2.56 5.36 -13.40
N ASN A 178 3.01 6.27 -12.52
CA ASN A 178 2.66 6.22 -11.10
C ASN A 178 1.15 6.29 -10.92
N LEU A 179 0.58 5.41 -10.11
CA LEU A 179 -0.85 5.33 -9.88
C LEU A 179 -1.42 6.50 -9.06
N GLY A 180 -0.54 7.31 -8.43
CA GLY A 180 -0.92 8.49 -7.63
C GLY A 180 -1.55 8.14 -6.29
N ILE A 181 -1.44 6.90 -5.87
CA ILE A 181 -1.93 6.42 -4.58
C ILE A 181 -0.77 5.73 -3.85
N PHE A 182 -0.57 6.10 -2.61
CA PHE A 182 0.29 5.41 -1.68
C PHE A 182 -0.57 4.77 -0.59
N ARG A 183 -0.23 3.57 -0.14
CA ARG A 183 -0.96 2.88 0.93
C ARG A 183 0.00 2.54 2.05
N VAL A 184 -0.34 2.97 3.25
CA VAL A 184 0.38 2.59 4.46
C VAL A 184 -0.56 1.98 5.48
N PHE A 185 0.03 1.35 6.47
CA PHE A 185 -0.65 0.89 7.66
C PHE A 185 -0.54 1.96 8.73
N GLY A 186 -1.56 2.08 9.53
CA GLY A 186 -1.52 2.96 10.68
C GLY A 186 -2.78 3.81 10.84
N ARG A 187 -2.91 4.34 12.04
CA ARG A 187 -4.04 5.20 12.40
C ARG A 187 -3.76 6.63 11.94
N SER A 188 -4.77 7.27 11.36
CA SER A 188 -4.68 8.68 10.91
C SER A 188 -3.54 8.92 9.91
N MET A 189 -3.30 7.96 9.04
CA MET A 189 -2.25 8.00 8.02
C MET A 189 -2.79 8.61 6.75
N GLU A 190 -2.78 9.92 6.65
CA GLU A 190 -3.13 10.67 5.45
C GLU A 190 -1.90 10.80 4.56
N ILE A 191 -1.97 10.27 3.31
CA ILE A 191 -0.81 10.14 2.46
C ILE A 191 -0.99 10.83 1.14
N PHE A 192 -0.08 11.73 0.89
CA PHE A 192 0.28 12.28 -0.42
C PHE A 192 1.51 11.54 -0.98
N MET A 193 1.92 11.85 -2.21
CA MET A 193 3.01 11.12 -2.87
C MET A 193 4.37 11.27 -2.18
N GLY A 194 4.56 12.31 -1.37
CA GLY A 194 5.77 12.54 -0.60
C GLY A 194 6.10 14.03 -0.44
N SER A 195 7.29 14.31 0.03
CA SER A 195 7.72 15.65 0.42
C SER A 195 8.78 16.22 -0.53
N VAL A 196 8.65 17.53 -0.83
CA VAL A 196 9.68 18.35 -1.47
C VAL A 196 10.00 19.47 -0.50
N LEU A 197 11.18 19.46 0.09
CA LEU A 197 11.54 20.32 1.21
C LEU A 197 12.81 21.12 0.91
N THR A 198 12.81 22.41 1.25
CA THR A 198 13.96 23.30 1.10
C THR A 198 13.98 24.36 2.21
N GLY A 199 15.14 24.97 2.43
CA GLY A 199 15.31 26.05 3.41
C GLY A 199 14.82 25.66 4.80
N ASP A 200 14.23 26.62 5.52
CA ASP A 200 13.75 26.42 6.90
C ASP A 200 12.63 25.36 6.99
N ASN A 201 11.86 25.19 5.92
CA ASN A 201 10.80 24.17 5.88
C ASN A 201 11.35 22.74 5.97
N ALA A 202 12.59 22.50 5.51
CA ALA A 202 13.24 21.20 5.60
C ALA A 202 13.58 20.79 7.04
N GLY A 203 13.73 21.76 7.95
CA GLY A 203 13.96 21.51 9.37
C GLY A 203 12.68 21.41 10.23
N TYR A 204 11.50 21.58 9.63
CA TYR A 204 10.25 21.58 10.36
C TYR A 204 9.78 20.15 10.65
N PRO A 205 9.50 19.79 11.93
CA PRO A 205 9.09 18.43 12.28
C PRO A 205 7.67 18.12 11.79
N SER A 206 7.44 16.88 11.37
CA SER A 206 6.12 16.35 11.04
C SER A 206 5.53 15.57 12.22
N PRO A 207 4.20 15.59 12.43
CA PRO A 207 3.52 14.72 13.38
C PRO A 207 3.34 13.28 12.87
N TYR A 208 3.70 13.00 11.63
CA TYR A 208 3.56 11.68 11.02
C TYR A 208 4.84 10.86 11.16
N ASP A 209 4.72 9.61 11.58
CA ASP A 209 5.87 8.71 11.82
C ASP A 209 6.66 8.36 10.55
N PHE A 210 6.06 8.53 9.38
CA PHE A 210 6.64 8.16 8.09
C PHE A 210 6.97 9.35 7.19
N ALA A 211 6.52 10.55 7.54
CA ALA A 211 6.76 11.76 6.74
C ALA A 211 8.03 12.46 7.18
N LEU A 212 8.79 12.94 6.21
CA LEU A 212 10.09 13.59 6.42
C LEU A 212 10.03 15.00 6.99
N GLY A 213 8.88 15.50 7.35
CA GLY A 213 8.74 16.83 7.90
C GLY A 213 8.14 17.83 6.93
N GLY A 214 8.38 19.11 7.19
CA GLY A 214 7.74 20.23 6.53
C GLY A 214 6.47 20.68 7.23
N GLN A 215 6.16 21.96 7.09
CA GLN A 215 5.02 22.59 7.76
C GLN A 215 3.68 22.28 7.06
N GLY A 216 3.75 22.03 5.74
CA GLY A 216 2.56 21.91 4.92
C GLY A 216 1.88 23.25 4.64
N LEU A 217 0.80 23.20 3.86
CA LEU A 217 0.02 24.38 3.47
C LEU A 217 -1.07 24.75 4.48
N ASP A 218 -1.52 23.79 5.27
CA ASP A 218 -2.63 23.96 6.21
C ASP A 218 -2.45 23.03 7.42
N PRO A 219 -2.84 23.46 8.63
CA PRO A 219 -2.80 22.62 9.83
C PRO A 219 -3.60 21.30 9.71
N ALA A 220 -4.52 21.18 8.76
CA ALA A 220 -5.25 19.94 8.50
C ALA A 220 -4.35 18.84 7.90
N LEU A 221 -3.25 19.24 7.19
CA LEU A 221 -2.21 18.33 6.69
C LEU A 221 -0.83 18.95 6.96
N PRO A 222 -0.31 18.80 8.19
CA PRO A 222 0.92 19.46 8.63
C PRO A 222 2.16 18.66 8.20
N GLY A 223 2.46 18.70 6.91
CA GLY A 223 3.62 18.03 6.33
C GLY A 223 3.86 18.45 4.88
N GLY A 224 5.12 18.34 4.44
CA GLY A 224 5.51 18.65 3.07
C GLY A 224 5.70 20.14 2.76
N ALA A 225 5.58 20.49 1.49
CA ALA A 225 5.79 21.84 0.96
C ALA A 225 4.86 22.89 1.56
N ASN A 226 5.35 24.12 1.71
CA ASN A 226 4.62 25.22 2.38
C ASN A 226 4.70 26.57 1.62
N LYS A 227 5.04 26.59 0.34
CA LYS A 227 5.32 27.76 -0.51
C LYS A 227 6.68 28.41 -0.23
N THR A 228 7.62 27.70 0.37
CA THR A 228 9.00 28.18 0.50
C THR A 228 9.60 28.38 -0.90
N PRO A 229 10.13 29.60 -1.24
CA PRO A 229 10.81 29.81 -2.51
C PRO A 229 12.08 28.99 -2.62
N LEU A 230 12.31 28.37 -3.77
CA LEU A 230 13.55 27.72 -4.13
C LEU A 230 14.62 28.76 -4.45
N LYS A 231 15.77 28.74 -3.76
CA LYS A 231 16.83 29.75 -3.88
C LYS A 231 18.15 29.10 -4.25
N GLU A 232 18.96 29.84 -4.98
CA GLU A 232 20.37 29.47 -5.23
C GLU A 232 21.14 29.32 -3.92
N GLY A 233 22.04 28.37 -3.87
CA GLY A 233 22.81 28.04 -2.67
C GLY A 233 22.05 27.17 -1.65
N GLN A 234 20.88 26.67 -1.99
CA GLN A 234 20.07 25.77 -1.14
C GLN A 234 19.98 24.36 -1.70
N SER A 235 19.86 23.39 -0.80
CA SER A 235 19.49 22.03 -1.14
C SER A 235 17.97 21.89 -1.19
N VAL A 236 17.50 20.95 -2.03
CA VAL A 236 16.13 20.53 -2.09
C VAL A 236 16.09 19.02 -1.89
N MET A 237 15.50 18.59 -0.80
CA MET A 237 15.24 17.17 -0.54
C MET A 237 13.93 16.77 -1.16
N ILE A 238 13.94 15.68 -1.90
CA ILE A 238 12.78 15.11 -2.58
C ILE A 238 12.66 13.66 -2.14
N ASP A 239 11.58 13.36 -1.45
CA ASP A 239 11.27 12.03 -0.94
C ASP A 239 9.85 11.64 -1.34
N LEU A 240 9.75 10.71 -2.27
CA LEU A 240 8.48 10.34 -2.89
C LEU A 240 8.27 8.83 -2.91
N GLY A 241 7.04 8.43 -2.66
CA GLY A 241 6.58 7.07 -2.85
C GLY A 241 6.29 6.75 -4.33
N GLY A 242 6.84 5.64 -4.82
CA GLY A 242 6.63 5.15 -6.19
C GLY A 242 5.67 3.97 -6.22
N ASN A 243 4.47 4.16 -6.78
CA ASN A 243 3.49 3.09 -7.00
C ASN A 243 3.14 2.99 -8.48
N PHE A 244 3.84 2.12 -9.22
CA PHE A 244 3.67 1.95 -10.67
C PHE A 244 2.90 0.69 -11.05
N ASN A 245 2.76 -0.27 -10.15
CA ASN A 245 2.13 -1.56 -10.45
C ASN A 245 1.50 -2.23 -9.19
N GLY A 246 1.29 -1.46 -8.13
CA GLY A 246 0.81 -1.97 -6.84
C GLY A 246 1.92 -2.44 -5.89
N TYR A 247 3.18 -2.52 -6.35
CA TYR A 247 4.37 -2.72 -5.52
C TYR A 247 5.05 -1.38 -5.34
N MET A 248 4.99 -0.86 -4.14
CA MET A 248 5.44 0.48 -3.80
C MET A 248 6.93 0.48 -3.49
N GLY A 249 7.64 1.45 -4.07
CA GLY A 249 9.01 1.80 -3.71
C GLY A 249 9.04 3.14 -3.02
N ASP A 250 10.13 3.39 -2.34
CA ASP A 250 10.44 4.64 -1.69
C ASP A 250 11.79 5.15 -2.18
N MET A 251 11.89 6.44 -2.48
CA MET A 251 13.11 7.01 -3.03
C MET A 251 13.29 8.45 -2.57
N SER A 252 14.41 8.69 -1.89
CA SER A 252 14.82 10.02 -1.46
C SER A 252 16.07 10.46 -2.21
N ARG A 253 16.10 11.72 -2.65
CA ARG A 253 17.29 12.35 -3.27
C ARG A 253 17.37 13.79 -2.86
N VAL A 254 18.61 14.27 -2.75
CA VAL A 254 18.89 15.69 -2.50
C VAL A 254 19.47 16.31 -3.78
N PHE A 255 18.90 17.40 -4.19
CA PHE A 255 19.36 18.23 -5.31
C PHE A 255 19.91 19.54 -4.78
N SER A 256 20.86 20.15 -5.49
CA SER A 256 21.35 21.49 -5.20
C SER A 256 20.88 22.50 -6.24
N ILE A 257 20.50 23.68 -5.79
CA ILE A 257 20.25 24.82 -6.68
C ILE A 257 21.52 25.67 -6.66
N GLY A 258 22.29 25.60 -7.74
CA GLY A 258 23.62 26.18 -7.78
C GLY A 258 24.62 25.44 -6.89
N LYS A 259 25.64 26.14 -6.41
CA LYS A 259 26.70 25.59 -5.55
C LYS A 259 26.33 25.74 -4.08
N LEU A 260 26.42 24.63 -3.34
CA LEU A 260 26.27 24.61 -1.88
C LEU A 260 27.62 24.92 -1.17
N PRO A 261 27.61 25.28 0.12
CA PRO A 261 28.79 25.30 0.95
C PRO A 261 29.49 23.93 0.99
N GLU A 262 30.81 23.91 1.06
CA GLU A 262 31.59 22.65 1.07
C GLU A 262 31.22 21.73 2.25
N GLU A 263 30.81 22.30 3.38
CA GLU A 263 30.35 21.57 4.56
C GLU A 263 29.06 20.74 4.25
N ALA A 264 28.22 21.26 3.38
CA ALA A 264 26.98 20.51 2.97
C ALA A 264 27.35 19.25 2.17
N TYR A 265 28.32 19.35 1.25
CA TYR A 265 28.81 18.18 0.51
C TYR A 265 29.56 17.21 1.42
N ALA A 266 30.35 17.68 2.36
CA ALA A 266 31.04 16.86 3.33
C ALA A 266 30.06 16.10 4.24
N ALA A 267 29.02 16.77 4.73
CA ALA A 267 27.96 16.15 5.53
C ALA A 267 27.21 15.08 4.74
N HIS A 268 26.86 15.35 3.48
CA HIS A 268 26.14 14.39 2.62
C HIS A 268 26.96 13.12 2.31
N GLN A 269 28.29 13.20 2.32
CA GLN A 269 29.16 12.03 2.13
C GLN A 269 29.21 11.11 3.35
N VAL A 270 28.83 11.60 4.52
CA VAL A 270 28.84 10.82 5.78
C VAL A 270 27.48 10.09 5.98
N CYS A 271 26.40 10.61 5.38
CA CYS A 271 25.05 10.03 5.42
C CYS A 271 24.85 8.96 4.37
#